data_f92b418b0093c1c431b494f3c3391c16
#
_entry.id   f92b418b0093c1c431b494f3c3391c16
#
_cell.length_a   1.000
_cell.length_b   1.000
_cell.length_c   1.000
_cell.angle_alpha   90.00
_cell.angle_beta   90.00
_cell.angle_gamma   90.00
#
_symmetry.space_group_name_H-M   'P 1'
#
loop_
_entity.id
_entity.type
_entity.pdbx_description
1 polymer ?
#
loop_
_entity_poly.entity_id
_entity_poly.type
_entity_poly.pdbx_seq_one_letter_code
_entity_poly.pdbx_strand_id
1 'polypeptide(L)'
;MKLPRVYPIVDSAAWISRLAPHGMRLVQLRIKEGSEQAVRAEIRAARACCMAAGVQLVVNDYWRLALAAGCDFVHLGQGDLDGADIPALRRAGVRLGISTHDERELERALALRPAYVALGPIYPTLLKVMPWRPQGLARIGEWRRRIGSLPLIAIGGLTPERLAGVFAAGADVAAVVTDIVRAADPEARVREWLAVAESVCEPVSASAGGERA
;
A
#
# COMPACT_ATOMS: atom_id res chain seq x y z
N MET A 1 -13.42 -4.73 4.40
CA MET A 1 -13.19 -3.73 3.32
C MET A 1 -12.25 -4.35 2.28
N LYS A 2 -12.60 -4.35 1.01
CA LYS A 2 -11.69 -4.83 -0.06
C LYS A 2 -10.89 -3.64 -0.59
N LEU A 3 -9.57 -3.67 -0.44
CA LEU A 3 -8.67 -2.68 -1.00
C LEU A 3 -8.34 -3.01 -2.47
N PRO A 4 -8.03 -2.01 -3.31
CA PRO A 4 -7.43 -2.22 -4.63
C PRO A 4 -6.12 -3.00 -4.52
N ARG A 5 -5.83 -3.88 -5.48
CA ARG A 5 -4.69 -4.80 -5.40
C ARG A 5 -3.33 -4.16 -5.59
N VAL A 6 -3.28 -3.02 -6.25
CA VAL A 6 -2.04 -2.27 -6.49
C VAL A 6 -2.08 -0.99 -5.66
N TYR A 7 -1.00 -0.72 -4.94
CA TYR A 7 -0.87 0.39 -4.02
C TYR A 7 0.42 1.18 -4.29
N PRO A 8 0.40 2.10 -5.27
CA PRO A 8 1.51 3.00 -5.51
C PRO A 8 1.77 3.91 -4.32
N ILE A 9 3.05 4.15 -4.04
CA ILE A 9 3.51 5.09 -3.02
C ILE A 9 4.34 6.14 -3.71
N VAL A 10 3.95 7.39 -3.57
CA VAL A 10 4.52 8.55 -4.23
C VAL A 10 4.81 9.66 -3.23
N ASP A 11 5.62 10.64 -3.62
CA ASP A 11 6.05 11.73 -2.74
C ASP A 11 5.35 13.07 -2.99
N SER A 12 4.50 13.16 -4.02
CA SER A 12 3.85 14.40 -4.40
C SER A 12 2.48 14.22 -5.05
N ALA A 13 1.65 15.28 -4.98
CA ALA A 13 0.37 15.38 -5.67
C ALA A 13 0.54 15.37 -7.19
N ALA A 14 1.68 15.85 -7.69
CA ALA A 14 2.01 15.80 -9.11
C ALA A 14 2.05 14.35 -9.62
N TRP A 15 2.66 13.43 -8.87
CA TRP A 15 2.61 12.00 -9.20
C TRP A 15 1.20 11.43 -9.19
N ILE A 16 0.37 11.84 -8.23
CA ILE A 16 -1.03 11.40 -8.16
C ILE A 16 -1.79 11.85 -9.41
N SER A 17 -1.69 13.14 -9.77
CA SER A 17 -2.30 13.68 -10.99
C SER A 17 -1.85 12.96 -12.26
N ARG A 18 -0.57 12.57 -12.29
CA ARG A 18 0.03 11.87 -13.42
C ARG A 18 -0.47 10.43 -13.56
N LEU A 19 -0.59 9.69 -12.45
CA LEU A 19 -0.89 8.26 -12.46
C LEU A 19 -2.40 7.94 -12.36
N ALA A 20 -3.21 8.80 -11.75
CA ALA A 20 -4.63 8.56 -11.55
C ALA A 20 -5.43 8.30 -12.84
N PRO A 21 -5.18 8.99 -13.98
CA PRO A 21 -5.89 8.72 -15.23
C PRO A 21 -5.67 7.32 -15.79
N HIS A 22 -4.65 6.61 -15.32
CA HIS A 22 -4.27 5.29 -15.81
C HIS A 22 -4.86 4.13 -14.98
N GLY A 23 -5.92 4.39 -14.20
CA GLY A 23 -6.68 3.34 -13.50
C GLY A 23 -6.29 3.11 -12.05
N MET A 24 -5.33 3.86 -11.50
CA MET A 24 -5.00 3.81 -10.08
C MET A 24 -6.23 4.13 -9.22
N ARG A 25 -6.47 3.34 -8.16
CA ARG A 25 -7.62 3.51 -7.25
C ARG A 25 -7.22 3.68 -5.78
N LEU A 26 -5.95 3.47 -5.45
CA LEU A 26 -5.38 3.61 -4.12
C LEU A 26 -3.98 4.19 -4.27
N VAL A 27 -3.61 5.16 -3.44
CA VAL A 27 -2.28 5.75 -3.44
C VAL A 27 -1.87 6.17 -2.04
N GLN A 28 -0.58 6.05 -1.72
CA GLN A 28 -0.01 6.63 -0.51
C GLN A 28 0.83 7.86 -0.89
N LEU A 29 0.56 8.97 -0.22
CA LEU A 29 1.43 10.14 -0.21
C LEU A 29 2.46 9.98 0.91
N ARG A 30 3.75 9.86 0.56
CA ARG A 30 4.87 9.67 1.48
C ARG A 30 5.95 10.71 1.27
N ILE A 31 5.85 11.81 1.95
CA ILE A 31 6.82 12.91 1.96
C ILE A 31 7.85 12.62 3.05
N LYS A 32 9.14 12.66 2.74
CA LYS A 32 10.20 12.42 3.72
C LYS A 32 10.74 13.70 4.35
N GLU A 33 10.81 14.77 3.58
CA GLU A 33 11.42 16.02 3.96
C GLU A 33 10.54 17.19 3.52
N GLY A 34 10.52 18.25 4.32
CA GLY A 34 9.77 19.47 4.03
C GLY A 34 9.35 20.22 5.30
N SER A 35 9.11 21.51 5.17
CA SER A 35 8.48 22.29 6.24
C SER A 35 7.03 21.83 6.45
N GLU A 36 6.52 22.01 7.65
CA GLU A 36 5.12 21.66 7.94
C GLU A 36 4.15 22.34 6.97
N GLN A 37 4.42 23.59 6.60
CA GLN A 37 3.61 24.34 5.65
C GLN A 37 3.61 23.68 4.26
N ALA A 38 4.78 23.24 3.76
CA ALA A 38 4.90 22.56 2.47
C ALA A 38 4.17 21.20 2.49
N VAL A 39 4.37 20.41 3.54
CA VAL A 39 3.68 19.11 3.71
C VAL A 39 2.18 19.30 3.78
N ARG A 40 1.69 20.30 4.51
CA ARG A 40 0.27 20.64 4.60
C ARG A 40 -0.31 21.02 3.24
N ALA A 41 0.40 21.83 2.46
CA ALA A 41 -0.02 22.20 1.11
C ALA A 41 -0.10 20.99 0.19
N GLU A 42 0.90 20.11 0.25
CA GLU A 42 0.99 18.90 -0.56
C GLU A 42 -0.12 17.90 -0.22
N ILE A 43 -0.42 17.68 1.08
CA ILE A 43 -1.54 16.82 1.50
C ILE A 43 -2.88 17.35 0.97
N ARG A 44 -3.12 18.67 1.01
CA ARG A 44 -4.34 19.27 0.47
C ARG A 44 -4.45 19.09 -1.05
N ALA A 45 -3.35 19.32 -1.77
CA ALA A 45 -3.29 19.13 -3.22
C ALA A 45 -3.53 17.66 -3.60
N ALA A 46 -2.85 16.73 -2.92
CA ALA A 46 -3.03 15.29 -3.11
C ALA A 46 -4.48 14.85 -2.86
N ARG A 47 -5.09 15.35 -1.78
CA ARG A 47 -6.49 15.08 -1.45
C ARG A 47 -7.43 15.58 -2.55
N ALA A 48 -7.23 16.79 -3.05
CA ALA A 48 -8.04 17.35 -4.14
C ALA A 48 -7.92 16.52 -5.42
N CYS A 49 -6.70 16.15 -5.82
CA CYS A 49 -6.44 15.26 -6.97
C CYS A 49 -7.14 13.90 -6.81
N CYS A 50 -7.00 13.28 -5.64
CA CYS A 50 -7.60 11.99 -5.36
C CYS A 50 -9.12 12.04 -5.38
N MET A 51 -9.73 13.07 -4.80
CA MET A 51 -11.18 13.26 -4.82
C MET A 51 -11.71 13.42 -6.24
N ALA A 52 -11.06 14.24 -7.07
CA ALA A 52 -11.44 14.45 -8.45
C ALA A 52 -11.35 13.18 -9.30
N ALA A 53 -10.38 12.31 -9.00
CA ALA A 53 -10.11 11.09 -9.76
C ALA A 53 -10.79 9.83 -9.17
N GLY A 54 -11.50 9.92 -8.05
CA GLY A 54 -12.07 8.75 -7.37
C GLY A 54 -11.02 7.79 -6.82
N VAL A 55 -9.86 8.30 -6.39
CA VAL A 55 -8.74 7.55 -5.82
C VAL A 55 -8.75 7.67 -4.30
N GLN A 56 -8.54 6.56 -3.60
CA GLN A 56 -8.34 6.58 -2.15
C GLN A 56 -6.93 7.07 -1.82
N LEU A 57 -6.85 8.19 -1.11
CA LEU A 57 -5.60 8.70 -0.55
C LEU A 57 -5.32 8.05 0.82
N VAL A 58 -4.06 7.67 1.05
CA VAL A 58 -3.51 7.33 2.36
C VAL A 58 -2.34 8.28 2.63
N VAL A 59 -2.34 8.96 3.76
CA VAL A 59 -1.24 9.86 4.14
C VAL A 59 -0.30 9.14 5.09
N ASN A 60 1.00 9.12 4.73
CA ASN A 60 2.03 8.48 5.55
C ASN A 60 2.55 9.43 6.63
N ASP A 61 2.69 8.96 7.87
CA ASP A 61 3.28 9.59 9.07
C ASP A 61 2.57 10.86 9.55
N TYR A 62 2.25 11.80 8.71
CA TYR A 62 1.71 13.13 9.06
C TYR A 62 0.23 13.10 9.47
N TRP A 63 -0.11 12.25 10.44
CA TRP A 63 -1.49 12.02 10.84
C TRP A 63 -2.23 13.28 11.33
N ARG A 64 -1.54 14.23 12.03
CA ARG A 64 -2.14 15.49 12.47
C ARG A 64 -2.56 16.36 11.29
N LEU A 65 -1.68 16.47 10.28
CA LEU A 65 -1.95 17.24 9.06
C LEU A 65 -3.02 16.57 8.19
N ALA A 66 -3.00 15.25 8.12
CA ALA A 66 -4.03 14.46 7.43
C ALA A 66 -5.40 14.67 8.05
N LEU A 67 -5.51 14.59 9.38
CA LEU A 67 -6.73 14.86 10.14
C LEU A 67 -7.23 16.28 9.90
N ALA A 68 -6.34 17.29 10.02
CA ALA A 68 -6.68 18.69 9.78
C ALA A 68 -7.08 18.98 8.33
N ALA A 69 -6.62 18.18 7.37
CA ALA A 69 -7.00 18.27 5.96
C ALA A 69 -8.29 17.48 5.64
N GLY A 70 -8.87 16.75 6.58
CA GLY A 70 -10.05 15.90 6.38
C GLY A 70 -9.76 14.64 5.57
N CYS A 71 -8.54 14.11 5.65
CA CYS A 71 -8.20 12.80 5.10
C CYS A 71 -8.74 11.70 6.03
N ASP A 72 -9.22 10.62 5.45
CA ASP A 72 -9.88 9.52 6.16
C ASP A 72 -9.02 8.26 6.31
N PHE A 73 -7.74 8.31 5.86
CA PHE A 73 -6.83 7.19 5.94
C PHE A 73 -5.38 7.62 6.14
N VAL A 74 -4.73 7.05 7.15
CA VAL A 74 -3.31 7.27 7.45
C VAL A 74 -2.56 5.94 7.51
N HIS A 75 -1.26 5.98 7.21
CA HIS A 75 -0.34 4.86 7.41
C HIS A 75 0.77 5.28 8.36
N LEU A 76 1.06 4.45 9.36
CA LEU A 76 2.07 4.71 10.37
C LEU A 76 3.10 3.59 10.42
N GLY A 77 4.36 3.96 10.55
CA GLY A 77 5.43 3.06 10.95
C GLY A 77 5.43 2.81 12.46
N GLN A 78 6.23 1.85 12.92
CA GLN A 78 6.29 1.49 14.35
C GLN A 78 6.77 2.66 15.23
N GLY A 79 7.71 3.46 14.76
CA GLY A 79 8.20 4.64 15.47
C GLY A 79 7.19 5.77 15.59
N ASP A 80 6.25 5.86 14.63
CA ASP A 80 5.23 6.91 14.60
C ASP A 80 4.07 6.62 15.53
N LEU A 81 3.86 5.34 15.89
CA LEU A 81 2.77 4.90 16.76
C LEU A 81 2.85 5.50 18.17
N ASP A 82 4.06 5.73 18.70
CA ASP A 82 4.26 6.27 20.05
C ASP A 82 3.81 7.73 20.16
N GLY A 83 3.90 8.48 19.06
CA GLY A 83 3.49 9.89 18.99
C GLY A 83 2.07 10.10 18.46
N ALA A 84 1.35 9.02 18.08
CA ALA A 84 0.04 9.13 17.45
C ALA A 84 -1.11 9.07 18.47
N ASP A 85 -2.04 10.02 18.37
CA ASP A 85 -3.31 9.99 19.12
C ASP A 85 -4.30 9.06 18.38
N ILE A 86 -4.13 7.74 18.59
CA ILE A 86 -5.00 6.72 17.98
C ILE A 86 -6.48 6.91 18.39
N PRO A 87 -6.82 7.25 19.66
CA PRO A 87 -8.19 7.58 20.03
C PRO A 87 -8.77 8.75 19.23
N ALA A 88 -8.00 9.83 19.00
CA ALA A 88 -8.47 10.97 18.20
C ALA A 88 -8.72 10.57 16.74
N LEU A 89 -7.79 9.79 16.11
CA LEU A 89 -8.00 9.28 14.77
C LEU A 89 -9.29 8.44 14.65
N ARG A 90 -9.54 7.57 15.63
CA ARG A 90 -10.77 6.77 15.67
C ARG A 90 -12.03 7.59 15.81
N ARG A 91 -12.03 8.58 16.73
CA ARG A 91 -13.18 9.49 16.89
C ARG A 91 -13.50 10.24 15.62
N ALA A 92 -12.49 10.58 14.84
CA ALA A 92 -12.65 11.24 13.55
C ALA A 92 -12.98 10.27 12.38
N GLY A 93 -13.12 8.98 12.64
CA GLY A 93 -13.39 7.97 11.61
C GLY A 93 -12.21 7.69 10.67
N VAL A 94 -10.98 8.10 11.06
CA VAL A 94 -9.78 7.89 10.24
C VAL A 94 -9.32 6.44 10.35
N ARG A 95 -9.18 5.78 9.21
CA ARG A 95 -8.64 4.43 9.10
C ARG A 95 -7.14 4.42 9.27
N LEU A 96 -6.60 3.34 9.84
CA LEU A 96 -5.18 3.21 10.15
C LEU A 96 -4.58 2.00 9.45
N GLY A 97 -3.53 2.20 8.66
CA GLY A 97 -2.63 1.16 8.17
C GLY A 97 -1.34 1.16 8.98
N ILE A 98 -0.75 -0.01 9.22
CA ILE A 98 0.47 -0.12 10.04
C ILE A 98 1.50 -1.02 9.37
N SER A 99 2.75 -0.55 9.30
CA SER A 99 3.91 -1.35 8.89
C SER A 99 4.30 -2.37 9.96
N THR A 100 4.69 -3.57 9.53
CA THR A 100 5.19 -4.65 10.39
C THR A 100 6.37 -5.36 9.76
N HIS A 101 7.34 -5.81 10.57
CA HIS A 101 8.55 -6.48 10.11
C HIS A 101 8.84 -7.77 10.90
N ASP A 102 8.34 -7.86 12.13
CA ASP A 102 8.48 -9.03 13.00
C ASP A 102 7.17 -9.29 13.78
N GLU A 103 7.15 -10.39 14.53
CA GLU A 103 5.98 -10.83 15.29
C GLU A 103 5.55 -9.83 16.37
N ARG A 104 6.50 -9.21 17.05
CA ARG A 104 6.22 -8.22 18.12
C ARG A 104 5.54 -6.99 17.54
N GLU A 105 6.03 -6.51 16.39
CA GLU A 105 5.41 -5.41 15.66
C GLU A 105 4.01 -5.77 15.16
N LEU A 106 3.82 -7.01 14.70
CA LEU A 106 2.51 -7.49 14.28
C LEU A 106 1.52 -7.52 15.46
N GLU A 107 1.91 -8.07 16.59
CA GLU A 107 1.06 -8.11 17.80
C GLU A 107 0.68 -6.71 18.26
N ARG A 108 1.65 -5.79 18.29
CA ARG A 108 1.41 -4.37 18.58
C ARG A 108 0.43 -3.75 17.61
N ALA A 109 0.60 -4.00 16.31
CA ALA A 109 -0.29 -3.49 15.28
C ALA A 109 -1.72 -4.01 15.45
N LEU A 110 -1.89 -5.32 15.67
CA LEU A 110 -3.20 -5.96 15.83
C LEU A 110 -3.96 -5.45 17.07
N ALA A 111 -3.25 -5.14 18.17
CA ALA A 111 -3.86 -4.51 19.35
C ALA A 111 -4.51 -3.16 19.04
N LEU A 112 -4.02 -2.47 18.02
CA LEU A 112 -4.56 -1.20 17.52
C LEU A 112 -5.68 -1.38 16.49
N ARG A 113 -6.15 -2.59 16.19
CA ARG A 113 -7.23 -2.90 15.24
C ARG A 113 -7.13 -2.06 13.95
N PRO A 114 -6.04 -2.21 13.18
CA PRO A 114 -5.83 -1.42 11.96
C PRO A 114 -6.79 -1.86 10.84
N ALA A 115 -6.91 -1.01 9.82
CA ALA A 115 -7.63 -1.33 8.59
C ALA A 115 -6.84 -2.29 7.69
N TYR A 116 -5.52 -2.29 7.82
CA TYR A 116 -4.60 -3.24 7.20
C TYR A 116 -3.24 -3.27 7.92
N VAL A 117 -2.50 -4.34 7.72
CA VAL A 117 -1.07 -4.41 8.05
C VAL A 117 -0.24 -4.54 6.77
N ALA A 118 0.94 -3.91 6.77
CA ALA A 118 1.90 -4.03 5.68
C ALA A 118 3.14 -4.80 6.15
N LEU A 119 3.59 -5.76 5.35
CA LEU A 119 4.78 -6.57 5.58
C LEU A 119 5.84 -6.27 4.52
N GLY A 120 7.06 -5.95 4.96
CA GLY A 120 8.18 -5.76 4.06
C GLY A 120 9.54 -5.67 4.76
N PRO A 121 10.62 -5.65 3.99
CA PRO A 121 10.65 -5.84 2.53
C PRO A 121 10.51 -7.32 2.14
N ILE A 122 9.73 -7.64 1.13
CA ILE A 122 9.56 -9.04 0.67
C ILE A 122 10.80 -9.51 -0.11
N TYR A 123 11.31 -8.68 -1.00
CA TYR A 123 12.52 -8.92 -1.79
C TYR A 123 13.57 -7.84 -1.51
N PRO A 124 14.82 -8.03 -1.92
CA PRO A 124 15.84 -6.99 -1.84
C PRO A 124 15.34 -5.67 -2.47
N THR A 125 15.60 -4.55 -1.80
CA THR A 125 15.16 -3.21 -2.25
C THR A 125 16.30 -2.22 -2.23
N LEU A 126 16.28 -1.27 -3.19
CA LEU A 126 17.29 -0.25 -3.37
C LEU A 126 17.01 1.06 -2.60
N LEU A 127 15.77 1.23 -2.08
CA LEU A 127 15.31 2.52 -1.56
C LEU A 127 15.72 2.84 -0.13
N LYS A 128 16.04 1.83 0.66
CA LYS A 128 16.37 2.01 2.06
C LYS A 128 17.34 0.91 2.49
N VAL A 129 18.44 1.30 3.08
CA VAL A 129 19.21 0.37 3.91
C VAL A 129 18.31 0.05 5.10
N MET A 130 17.66 -1.08 5.06
CA MET A 130 16.76 -1.55 6.10
C MET A 130 17.56 -2.43 7.06
N PRO A 131 17.33 -2.35 8.38
CA PRO A 131 17.90 -3.30 9.33
C PRO A 131 17.34 -4.71 9.11
N TRP A 132 16.23 -4.83 8.39
CA TRP A 132 15.53 -6.07 8.09
C TRP A 132 16.04 -6.70 6.79
N ARG A 133 16.33 -7.99 6.84
CA ARG A 133 16.58 -8.79 5.64
C ARG A 133 15.28 -8.98 4.84
N PRO A 134 15.36 -9.30 3.53
CA PRO A 134 14.18 -9.68 2.76
C PRO A 134 13.41 -10.81 3.46
N GLN A 135 12.11 -10.61 3.64
CA GLN A 135 11.22 -11.50 4.39
C GLN A 135 10.81 -12.75 3.60
N GLY A 136 10.77 -12.64 2.27
CA GLY A 136 10.36 -13.74 1.38
C GLY A 136 8.86 -14.04 1.41
N LEU A 137 8.44 -14.91 0.50
CA LEU A 137 7.02 -15.29 0.34
C LEU A 137 6.48 -16.10 1.52
N ALA A 138 7.32 -16.94 2.13
CA ALA A 138 6.90 -17.74 3.28
C ALA A 138 6.38 -16.88 4.44
N ARG A 139 6.99 -15.72 4.66
CA ARG A 139 6.59 -14.79 5.70
C ARG A 139 5.20 -14.18 5.44
N ILE A 140 4.83 -13.97 4.18
CA ILE A 140 3.46 -13.55 3.81
C ILE A 140 2.45 -14.60 4.31
N GLY A 141 2.71 -15.88 4.06
CA GLY A 141 1.85 -16.98 4.52
C GLY A 141 1.76 -17.07 6.05
N GLU A 142 2.85 -16.78 6.77
CA GLU A 142 2.85 -16.73 8.24
C GLU A 142 1.97 -15.58 8.75
N TRP A 143 2.11 -14.38 8.19
CA TRP A 143 1.27 -13.23 8.51
C TRP A 143 -0.19 -13.52 8.23
N ARG A 144 -0.51 -14.07 7.05
CA ARG A 144 -1.88 -14.42 6.67
C ARG A 144 -2.54 -15.34 7.70
N ARG A 145 -1.84 -16.37 8.17
CA ARG A 145 -2.38 -17.29 9.18
C ARG A 145 -2.67 -16.58 10.51
N ARG A 146 -1.84 -15.59 10.90
CA ARG A 146 -2.00 -14.87 12.17
C ARG A 146 -3.09 -13.79 12.12
N ILE A 147 -3.25 -13.12 10.98
CA ILE A 147 -4.16 -11.97 10.86
C ILE A 147 -5.55 -12.34 10.34
N GLY A 148 -5.76 -13.57 9.88
CA GLY A 148 -7.04 -14.05 9.35
C GLY A 148 -7.48 -13.23 8.11
N SER A 149 -8.63 -12.58 8.18
CA SER A 149 -9.22 -11.81 7.08
C SER A 149 -8.80 -10.33 7.04
N LEU A 150 -7.94 -9.87 7.95
CA LEU A 150 -7.42 -8.51 7.91
C LEU A 150 -6.60 -8.30 6.62
N PRO A 151 -6.78 -7.21 5.85
CA PRO A 151 -6.00 -6.96 4.65
C PRO A 151 -4.49 -6.97 4.90
N LEU A 152 -3.76 -7.74 4.09
CA LEU A 152 -2.30 -7.86 4.11
C LEU A 152 -1.70 -7.19 2.89
N ILE A 153 -0.88 -6.17 3.13
CA ILE A 153 -0.14 -5.49 2.07
C ILE A 153 1.31 -6.00 2.07
N ALA A 154 1.77 -6.50 0.93
CA ALA A 154 3.16 -6.84 0.72
C ALA A 154 3.90 -5.66 0.05
N ILE A 155 5.12 -5.36 0.51
CA ILE A 155 5.94 -4.27 -0.03
C ILE A 155 7.42 -4.64 -0.07
N GLY A 156 8.16 -4.00 -0.95
CA GLY A 156 9.61 -4.06 -1.05
C GLY A 156 10.10 -5.03 -2.12
N GLY A 157 10.73 -4.46 -3.15
CA GLY A 157 11.32 -5.18 -4.26
C GLY A 157 10.31 -5.92 -5.14
N LEU A 158 9.05 -5.49 -5.14
CA LEU A 158 7.98 -6.07 -5.98
C LEU A 158 8.07 -5.53 -7.41
N THR A 159 7.72 -6.40 -8.34
CA THR A 159 7.55 -6.11 -9.78
C THR A 159 6.34 -6.89 -10.28
N PRO A 160 5.74 -6.57 -11.46
CA PRO A 160 4.61 -7.31 -12.01
C PRO A 160 4.84 -8.82 -12.06
N GLU A 161 6.04 -9.26 -12.44
CA GLU A 161 6.39 -10.69 -12.56
C GLU A 161 6.35 -11.45 -11.23
N ARG A 162 6.44 -10.72 -10.10
CA ARG A 162 6.41 -11.29 -8.75
C ARG A 162 5.02 -11.36 -8.15
N LEU A 163 4.01 -10.70 -8.77
CA LEU A 163 2.67 -10.58 -8.20
C LEU A 163 1.97 -11.92 -8.02
N ALA A 164 2.11 -12.84 -8.96
CA ALA A 164 1.50 -14.16 -8.85
C ALA A 164 1.94 -14.89 -7.58
N GLY A 165 3.25 -14.93 -7.29
CA GLY A 165 3.77 -15.54 -6.08
C GLY A 165 3.35 -14.79 -4.79
N VAL A 166 3.33 -13.47 -4.84
CA VAL A 166 2.94 -12.61 -3.70
C VAL A 166 1.48 -12.84 -3.31
N PHE A 167 0.57 -12.87 -4.28
CA PHE A 167 -0.84 -13.11 -4.02
C PHE A 167 -1.12 -14.57 -3.66
N ALA A 168 -0.46 -15.53 -4.30
CA ALA A 168 -0.56 -16.94 -3.93
C ALA A 168 -0.08 -17.21 -2.51
N ALA A 169 0.91 -16.47 -2.02
CA ALA A 169 1.38 -16.54 -0.64
C ALA A 169 0.39 -15.95 0.38
N GLY A 170 -0.64 -15.20 -0.06
CA GLY A 170 -1.71 -14.71 0.80
C GLY A 170 -1.75 -13.20 0.99
N ALA A 171 -0.96 -12.40 0.26
CA ALA A 171 -1.14 -10.95 0.26
C ALA A 171 -2.42 -10.56 -0.50
N ASP A 172 -3.12 -9.52 -0.03
CA ASP A 172 -4.29 -8.96 -0.72
C ASP A 172 -3.89 -7.84 -1.67
N VAL A 173 -2.82 -7.12 -1.32
CA VAL A 173 -2.38 -5.90 -2.00
C VAL A 173 -0.87 -5.90 -2.15
N ALA A 174 -0.38 -5.48 -3.30
CA ALA A 174 1.03 -5.24 -3.57
C ALA A 174 1.31 -3.73 -3.61
N ALA A 175 2.15 -3.25 -2.69
CA ALA A 175 2.58 -1.86 -2.66
C ALA A 175 3.90 -1.67 -3.42
N VAL A 176 3.99 -0.57 -4.15
CA VAL A 176 5.11 -0.30 -5.06
C VAL A 176 5.54 1.17 -5.01
N VAL A 177 6.85 1.39 -5.06
CA VAL A 177 7.48 2.71 -5.15
C VAL A 177 8.33 2.78 -6.41
N THR A 178 9.56 2.29 -6.30
CA THR A 178 10.64 2.45 -7.29
C THR A 178 10.32 1.92 -8.66
N ASP A 179 9.65 0.79 -8.74
CA ASP A 179 9.35 0.13 -9.99
C ASP A 179 8.43 0.95 -10.91
N ILE A 180 7.59 1.81 -10.31
CA ILE A 180 6.78 2.77 -11.06
C ILE A 180 7.52 4.10 -11.23
N VAL A 181 7.96 4.74 -10.12
CA VAL A 181 8.45 6.12 -10.19
C VAL A 181 9.81 6.26 -10.88
N ARG A 182 10.57 5.18 -11.05
CA ARG A 182 11.84 5.13 -11.78
C ARG A 182 11.74 4.46 -13.16
N ALA A 183 10.55 4.05 -13.57
CA ALA A 183 10.36 3.52 -14.91
C ALA A 183 10.61 4.59 -15.98
N ALA A 184 11.08 4.20 -17.15
CA ALA A 184 11.23 5.11 -18.28
C ALA A 184 9.88 5.72 -18.71
N ASP A 185 8.80 4.94 -18.60
CA ASP A 185 7.39 5.35 -18.79
C ASP A 185 6.57 4.89 -17.57
N PRO A 186 6.44 5.73 -16.52
CA PRO A 186 5.68 5.39 -15.33
C PRO A 186 4.19 5.15 -15.57
N GLU A 187 3.60 5.80 -16.56
CA GLU A 187 2.20 5.63 -16.94
C GLU A 187 1.96 4.26 -17.58
N ALA A 188 2.84 3.83 -18.47
CA ALA A 188 2.80 2.46 -18.99
C ALA A 188 3.04 1.44 -17.89
N ARG A 189 4.00 1.72 -16.97
CA ARG A 189 4.33 0.78 -15.90
C ARG A 189 3.18 0.62 -14.91
N VAL A 190 2.46 1.69 -14.54
CA VAL A 190 1.29 1.53 -13.66
C VAL A 190 0.18 0.74 -14.32
N ARG A 191 -0.06 0.93 -15.64
CA ARG A 191 -1.04 0.12 -16.39
C ARG A 191 -0.67 -1.37 -16.39
N GLU A 192 0.60 -1.68 -16.61
CA GLU A 192 1.11 -3.06 -16.55
C GLU A 192 0.89 -3.68 -15.16
N TRP A 193 1.22 -2.96 -14.09
CA TRP A 193 0.95 -3.40 -12.72
C TRP A 193 -0.51 -3.74 -12.48
N LEU A 194 -1.42 -2.89 -12.95
CA LEU A 194 -2.86 -3.09 -12.79
C LEU A 194 -3.34 -4.30 -13.60
N ALA A 195 -2.93 -4.40 -14.86
CA ALA A 195 -3.32 -5.51 -15.74
C ALA A 195 -2.85 -6.87 -15.19
N VAL A 196 -1.58 -6.96 -14.73
CA VAL A 196 -1.07 -8.20 -14.15
C VAL A 196 -1.76 -8.53 -12.83
N ALA A 197 -2.02 -7.53 -11.98
CA ALA A 197 -2.73 -7.76 -10.72
C ALA A 197 -4.17 -8.26 -10.92
N GLU A 198 -4.83 -7.86 -11.99
CA GLU A 198 -6.16 -8.33 -12.38
C GLU A 198 -6.09 -9.76 -12.93
N SER A 199 -5.18 -10.05 -13.85
CA SER A 199 -5.06 -11.37 -14.49
C SER A 199 -4.75 -12.50 -13.52
N VAL A 200 -3.96 -12.23 -12.48
CA VAL A 200 -3.62 -13.23 -11.45
C VAL A 200 -4.83 -13.60 -10.58
N CYS A 201 -5.94 -12.86 -10.67
CA CYS A 201 -7.14 -13.08 -9.86
C CYS A 201 -8.24 -13.84 -10.55
N GLU A 202 -8.21 -13.90 -11.85
CA GLU A 202 -9.18 -14.71 -12.57
C GLU A 202 -8.86 -16.18 -12.30
N PRO A 203 -9.83 -16.98 -11.79
CA PRO A 203 -9.65 -18.41 -11.74
C PRO A 203 -9.41 -18.84 -13.18
N VAL A 204 -8.33 -19.60 -13.41
CA VAL A 204 -8.10 -20.26 -14.71
C VAL A 204 -9.40 -21.00 -15.03
N SER A 205 -10.19 -20.47 -15.95
CA SER A 205 -11.33 -21.17 -16.48
C SER A 205 -10.78 -22.45 -17.12
N ALA A 206 -11.04 -23.60 -16.46
CA ALA A 206 -10.73 -24.88 -17.02
C ALA A 206 -11.41 -24.94 -18.40
N SER A 207 -10.61 -24.81 -19.45
CA SER A 207 -11.06 -25.10 -20.81
C SER A 207 -11.50 -26.57 -20.80
N ALA A 208 -12.80 -26.78 -20.72
CA ALA A 208 -13.41 -28.08 -20.97
C ALA A 208 -13.08 -28.45 -22.42
N GLY A 209 -12.00 -29.17 -22.59
CA GLY A 209 -11.70 -29.91 -23.80
C GLY A 209 -12.78 -30.98 -23.92
N GLY A 210 -13.83 -30.66 -24.65
CA GLY A 210 -14.80 -31.63 -25.11
C GLY A 210 -14.16 -32.49 -26.21
N GLU A 211 -13.54 -33.58 -25.84
CA GLU A 211 -13.31 -34.67 -26.76
C GLU A 211 -14.64 -35.36 -26.98
N ARG A 212 -15.21 -35.17 -28.16
CA ARG A 212 -16.26 -36.04 -28.68
C ARG A 212 -15.57 -37.15 -29.48
N ALA A 213 -15.61 -38.37 -28.99
CA ALA A 213 -15.47 -39.57 -29.76
C ALA A 213 -16.84 -40.00 -30.26
#